data_f18495e7e611388b300d434be71429ce
#
_entry.id   f18495e7e611388b300d434be71429ce
#
_cell.length_a   1.000
_cell.length_b   1.000
_cell.length_c   1.000
_cell.angle_alpha   90.00
_cell.angle_beta   90.00
_cell.angle_gamma   90.00
#
_symmetry.space_group_name_H-M   'P 1'
#
loop_
_entity.id
_entity.type
_entity.pdbx_description
1 polymer ?
#
loop_
_entity_poly.entity_id
_entity_poly.type
_entity_poly.pdbx_seq_one_letter_code
_entity_poly.pdbx_strand_id
1 'polypeptide(L)'
;MTTGPGRDARELCAIADEALTEAAFCTGEFGDAERLFAEAEAMATRDGDREGAALAAGGLGMTHHYRNIAKLVTGDAVADADVAAEEDLMRRALARWQETDHTAGAARGLFGMGLVFQVLHRDWSAAMPYFWQAFGLAEAMEESGDRYGRSEVHRHVGFYYLVEDVRPREAVRQLEHSLALREQLGDPRRIPSALVSLGDAELVAGNTARAVDLLRRAVPMSHDAALLPWRIADAEQSLSQAEAAARG
;
A
#
# COMPACT_ATOMS: atom_id res chain seq x y z
N MET A 1 34.61 17.47 21.38
CA MET A 1 33.71 17.60 20.25
C MET A 1 32.65 16.53 20.43
N THR A 2 31.50 16.89 20.99
CA THR A 2 30.33 16.03 21.13
C THR A 2 29.74 15.92 19.74
N THR A 3 29.92 14.75 19.08
CA THR A 3 29.11 14.38 17.94
C THR A 3 27.65 14.39 18.39
N GLY A 4 26.82 15.22 17.75
CA GLY A 4 25.37 15.20 17.99
C GLY A 4 24.85 13.76 17.84
N PRO A 5 23.69 13.44 18.46
CA PRO A 5 23.13 12.10 18.34
C PRO A 5 22.99 11.78 16.84
N GLY A 6 23.71 10.74 16.38
CA GLY A 6 23.57 10.22 15.02
C GLY A 6 22.12 9.74 14.87
N ARG A 7 21.58 9.82 13.65
CA ARG A 7 20.26 9.28 13.33
C ARG A 7 20.20 7.81 13.76
N ASP A 8 19.11 7.41 14.37
CA ASP A 8 18.85 6.00 14.66
C ASP A 8 18.20 5.29 13.45
N ALA A 9 18.10 3.96 13.50
CA ALA A 9 17.55 3.17 12.40
C ALA A 9 16.10 3.50 12.10
N ARG A 10 15.30 3.88 13.11
CA ARG A 10 13.88 4.22 12.95
C ARG A 10 13.69 5.59 12.30
N GLU A 11 14.51 6.57 12.66
CA GLU A 11 14.54 7.87 11.97
C GLU A 11 14.92 7.68 10.49
N LEU A 12 15.89 6.81 10.21
CA LEU A 12 16.28 6.50 8.83
C LEU A 12 15.17 5.78 8.06
N CYS A 13 14.44 4.86 8.70
CA CYS A 13 13.25 4.24 8.12
C CYS A 13 12.16 5.28 7.80
N ALA A 14 11.94 6.28 8.65
CA ALA A 14 10.95 7.33 8.37
C ALA A 14 11.32 8.17 7.15
N ILE A 15 12.61 8.47 6.96
CA ILE A 15 13.10 9.17 5.76
C ILE A 15 12.96 8.26 4.53
N ALA A 16 13.24 6.97 4.67
CA ALA A 16 13.10 5.99 3.60
C ALA A 16 11.64 5.80 3.18
N ASP A 17 10.69 5.82 4.13
CA ASP A 17 9.25 5.76 3.87
C ASP A 17 8.76 6.96 3.05
N GLU A 18 9.28 8.15 3.32
CA GLU A 18 8.95 9.34 2.52
C GLU A 18 9.54 9.22 1.11
N ALA A 19 10.79 8.78 0.96
CA ALA A 19 11.40 8.51 -0.34
C ALA A 19 10.65 7.43 -1.12
N LEU A 20 10.18 6.37 -0.43
CA LEU A 20 9.35 5.33 -1.04
C LEU A 20 7.99 5.88 -1.49
N THR A 21 7.36 6.72 -0.67
CA THR A 21 6.09 7.36 -1.04
C THR A 21 6.25 8.23 -2.28
N GLU A 22 7.28 9.04 -2.32
CA GLU A 22 7.59 9.86 -3.50
C GLU A 22 7.84 9.01 -4.74
N ALA A 23 8.65 7.94 -4.61
CA ALA A 23 8.91 7.01 -5.70
C ALA A 23 7.63 6.30 -6.18
N ALA A 24 6.84 5.76 -5.27
CA ALA A 24 5.66 4.96 -5.60
C ALA A 24 4.51 5.77 -6.23
N PHE A 25 4.41 7.04 -5.90
CA PHE A 25 3.28 7.87 -6.33
C PHE A 25 3.65 8.91 -7.38
N CYS A 26 4.88 9.48 -7.36
CA CYS A 26 5.22 10.64 -8.17
C CYS A 26 6.36 10.41 -9.17
N THR A 27 7.46 9.75 -8.79
CA THR A 27 8.68 9.73 -9.63
C THR A 27 9.01 8.40 -10.28
N GLY A 28 8.71 7.27 -9.66
CA GLY A 28 9.16 5.94 -10.09
C GLY A 28 10.62 5.63 -9.73
N GLU A 29 11.33 6.51 -9.00
CA GLU A 29 12.75 6.41 -8.69
C GLU A 29 12.99 5.77 -7.31
N PHE A 30 13.13 4.46 -7.26
CA PHE A 30 13.19 3.68 -6.01
C PHE A 30 14.58 3.60 -5.35
N GLY A 31 15.64 4.09 -6.00
CA GLY A 31 17.02 3.88 -5.55
C GLY A 31 17.34 4.46 -4.17
N ASP A 32 16.83 5.65 -3.86
CA ASP A 32 17.05 6.27 -2.55
C ASP A 32 16.32 5.54 -1.42
N ALA A 33 15.07 5.13 -1.63
CA ALA A 33 14.31 4.36 -0.66
C ALA A 33 15.03 3.03 -0.35
N GLU A 34 15.44 2.30 -1.39
CA GLU A 34 16.17 1.04 -1.25
C GLU A 34 17.47 1.20 -0.45
N ARG A 35 18.28 2.18 -0.82
CA ARG A 35 19.54 2.48 -0.12
C ARG A 35 19.32 2.82 1.35
N LEU A 36 18.34 3.69 1.65
CA LEU A 36 18.06 4.14 3.01
C LEU A 36 17.52 3.02 3.89
N PHE A 37 16.61 2.17 3.38
CA PHE A 37 16.14 1.01 4.12
C PHE A 37 17.24 -0.03 4.34
N ALA A 38 18.12 -0.26 3.36
CA ALA A 38 19.26 -1.16 3.52
C ALA A 38 20.26 -0.66 4.60
N GLU A 39 20.51 0.65 4.63
CA GLU A 39 21.33 1.28 5.66
C GLU A 39 20.69 1.17 7.05
N ALA A 40 19.37 1.41 7.14
CA ALA A 40 18.60 1.27 8.37
C ALA A 40 18.61 -0.19 8.88
N GLU A 41 18.45 -1.19 7.99
CA GLU A 41 18.51 -2.61 8.35
C GLU A 41 19.87 -2.99 8.92
N ALA A 42 20.95 -2.56 8.27
CA ALA A 42 22.32 -2.80 8.73
C ALA A 42 22.60 -2.14 10.09
N MET A 43 22.11 -0.90 10.29
CA MET A 43 22.23 -0.18 11.55
C MET A 43 21.46 -0.87 12.67
N ALA A 44 20.18 -1.17 12.45
CA ALA A 44 19.32 -1.84 13.44
C ALA A 44 19.88 -3.22 13.83
N THR A 45 20.38 -3.98 12.85
CA THR A 45 20.97 -5.29 13.11
C THR A 45 22.23 -5.18 13.97
N ARG A 46 23.11 -4.23 13.68
CA ARG A 46 24.33 -3.99 14.48
C ARG A 46 24.00 -3.57 15.90
N ASP A 47 22.98 -2.73 16.08
CA ASP A 47 22.63 -2.13 17.36
C ASP A 47 21.65 -3.01 18.17
N GLY A 48 21.20 -4.15 17.61
CA GLY A 48 20.27 -5.08 18.25
C GLY A 48 18.82 -4.57 18.32
N ASP A 49 18.46 -3.54 17.53
CA ASP A 49 17.09 -3.03 17.42
C ASP A 49 16.24 -3.95 16.52
N ARG A 50 15.56 -4.92 17.13
CA ARG A 50 14.73 -5.90 16.43
C ARG A 50 13.58 -5.27 15.65
N GLU A 51 12.90 -4.27 16.24
CA GLU A 51 11.79 -3.59 15.60
C GLU A 51 12.27 -2.72 14.42
N GLY A 52 13.40 -1.99 14.60
CA GLY A 52 14.02 -1.24 13.51
C GLY A 52 14.44 -2.14 12.36
N ALA A 53 14.99 -3.32 12.64
CA ALA A 53 15.37 -4.29 11.61
C ALA A 53 14.14 -4.88 10.88
N ALA A 54 13.04 -5.13 11.60
CA ALA A 54 11.79 -5.59 11.01
C ALA A 54 11.15 -4.51 10.12
N LEU A 55 11.16 -3.26 10.60
CA LEU A 55 10.63 -2.10 9.88
C LEU A 55 11.40 -1.88 8.57
N ALA A 56 12.74 -1.91 8.63
CA ALA A 56 13.59 -1.72 7.46
C ALA A 56 13.42 -2.84 6.43
N ALA A 57 13.36 -4.11 6.86
CA ALA A 57 13.10 -5.24 5.97
C ALA A 57 11.73 -5.13 5.29
N GLY A 58 10.69 -4.71 6.03
CA GLY A 58 9.36 -4.45 5.46
C GLY A 58 9.39 -3.31 4.42
N GLY A 59 10.12 -2.24 4.70
CA GLY A 59 10.31 -1.13 3.77
C GLY A 59 11.02 -1.55 2.49
N LEU A 60 12.08 -2.38 2.59
CA LEU A 60 12.72 -2.99 1.41
C LEU A 60 11.74 -3.85 0.60
N GLY A 61 10.95 -4.69 1.28
CA GLY A 61 9.92 -5.49 0.64
C GLY A 61 8.90 -4.62 -0.11
N MET A 62 8.40 -3.55 0.51
CA MET A 62 7.48 -2.61 -0.14
C MET A 62 8.15 -1.85 -1.29
N THR A 63 9.45 -1.56 -1.22
CA THR A 63 10.18 -0.93 -2.32
C THR A 63 10.21 -1.85 -3.55
N HIS A 64 10.51 -3.14 -3.35
CA HIS A 64 10.44 -4.15 -4.41
C HIS A 64 9.02 -4.30 -4.95
N HIS A 65 8.02 -4.33 -4.07
CA HIS A 65 6.61 -4.44 -4.42
C HIS A 65 6.17 -3.32 -5.38
N TYR A 66 6.39 -2.06 -5.03
CA TYR A 66 6.02 -0.94 -5.89
C TYR A 66 6.81 -0.90 -7.20
N ARG A 67 8.08 -1.32 -7.20
CA ARG A 67 8.87 -1.49 -8.42
C ARG A 67 8.29 -2.56 -9.34
N ASN A 68 7.86 -3.68 -8.77
CA ASN A 68 7.21 -4.76 -9.53
C ASN A 68 5.83 -4.35 -10.05
N ILE A 69 5.03 -3.61 -9.26
CA ILE A 69 3.78 -3.00 -9.74
C ILE A 69 4.06 -2.08 -10.93
N ALA A 70 5.08 -1.22 -10.86
CA ALA A 70 5.41 -0.31 -11.97
C ALA A 70 5.70 -1.10 -13.26
N LYS A 71 6.44 -2.22 -13.19
CA LYS A 71 6.65 -3.12 -14.33
C LYS A 71 5.33 -3.69 -14.86
N LEU A 72 4.48 -4.23 -13.99
CA LEU A 72 3.20 -4.84 -14.38
C LEU A 72 2.26 -3.83 -15.08
N VAL A 73 2.24 -2.59 -14.60
CA VAL A 73 1.39 -1.52 -15.16
C VAL A 73 1.90 -1.06 -16.52
N THR A 74 3.21 -1.05 -16.74
CA THR A 74 3.81 -0.73 -18.06
C THR A 74 3.76 -1.90 -19.04
N GLY A 75 3.28 -3.06 -18.62
CA GLY A 75 3.19 -4.27 -19.43
C GLY A 75 4.50 -5.07 -19.48
N ASP A 76 5.47 -4.72 -18.65
CA ASP A 76 6.72 -5.46 -18.53
C ASP A 76 6.53 -6.72 -17.65
N ALA A 77 7.29 -7.75 -17.98
CA ALA A 77 7.29 -8.96 -17.16
C ALA A 77 8.10 -8.74 -15.87
N VAL A 78 7.60 -9.23 -14.75
CA VAL A 78 8.38 -9.35 -13.51
C VAL A 78 9.17 -10.65 -13.58
N ALA A 79 10.49 -10.58 -13.47
CA ALA A 79 11.34 -11.76 -13.50
C ALA A 79 11.15 -12.61 -12.22
N ASP A 80 11.29 -13.93 -12.34
CA ASP A 80 11.17 -14.86 -11.20
C ASP A 80 12.12 -14.48 -10.05
N ALA A 81 13.29 -13.94 -10.37
CA ALA A 81 14.24 -13.46 -9.36
C ALA A 81 13.71 -12.24 -8.58
N ASP A 82 12.98 -11.34 -9.23
CA ASP A 82 12.37 -10.18 -8.57
C ASP A 82 11.20 -10.62 -7.66
N VAL A 83 10.41 -11.60 -8.12
CA VAL A 83 9.34 -12.22 -7.32
C VAL A 83 9.93 -12.87 -6.07
N ALA A 84 10.96 -13.69 -6.23
CA ALA A 84 11.61 -14.38 -5.12
C ALA A 84 12.26 -13.39 -4.13
N ALA A 85 12.84 -12.30 -4.62
CA ALA A 85 13.46 -11.26 -3.77
C ALA A 85 12.41 -10.53 -2.93
N GLU A 86 11.27 -10.13 -3.51
CA GLU A 86 10.18 -9.50 -2.77
C GLU A 86 9.60 -10.46 -1.73
N GLU A 87 9.33 -11.71 -2.11
CA GLU A 87 8.78 -12.71 -1.21
C GLU A 87 9.72 -13.00 -0.02
N ASP A 88 11.03 -13.12 -0.24
CA ASP A 88 12.02 -13.31 0.82
C ASP A 88 12.05 -12.12 1.79
N LEU A 89 12.05 -10.89 1.27
CA LEU A 89 12.02 -9.67 2.07
C LEU A 89 10.77 -9.59 2.96
N MET A 90 9.58 -9.85 2.38
CA MET A 90 8.32 -9.83 3.13
C MET A 90 8.26 -10.95 4.17
N ARG A 91 8.76 -12.15 3.85
CA ARG A 91 8.84 -13.27 4.80
C ARG A 91 9.78 -12.94 5.96
N ARG A 92 10.95 -12.35 5.68
CA ARG A 92 11.89 -11.93 6.73
C ARG A 92 11.30 -10.84 7.62
N ALA A 93 10.61 -9.86 7.04
CA ALA A 93 9.94 -8.82 7.81
C ALA A 93 8.87 -9.41 8.75
N LEU A 94 8.03 -10.30 8.24
CA LEU A 94 7.01 -10.97 9.06
C LEU A 94 7.64 -11.79 10.18
N ALA A 95 8.67 -12.59 9.89
CA ALA A 95 9.36 -13.41 10.90
C ALA A 95 9.94 -12.53 12.02
N ARG A 96 10.60 -11.41 11.66
CA ARG A 96 11.15 -10.47 12.64
C ARG A 96 10.07 -9.81 13.50
N TRP A 97 8.93 -9.43 12.91
CA TRP A 97 7.80 -8.87 13.67
C TRP A 97 7.21 -9.89 14.65
N GLN A 98 7.16 -11.17 14.27
CA GLN A 98 6.69 -12.24 15.14
C GLN A 98 7.62 -12.51 16.35
N GLU A 99 8.88 -12.06 16.30
CA GLU A 99 9.82 -12.10 17.43
C GLU A 99 9.65 -10.92 18.39
N THR A 100 8.72 -10.01 18.10
CA THR A 100 8.40 -8.83 18.93
C THR A 100 6.95 -8.90 19.39
N ASP A 101 6.62 -8.13 20.45
CA ASP A 101 5.23 -7.96 20.90
C ASP A 101 4.51 -6.83 20.14
N HIS A 102 5.08 -6.36 19.01
CA HIS A 102 4.59 -5.19 18.28
C HIS A 102 3.48 -5.57 17.28
N THR A 103 2.22 -5.52 17.75
CA THR A 103 1.03 -5.96 16.98
C THR A 103 0.87 -5.23 15.63
N ALA A 104 1.16 -3.91 15.57
CA ALA A 104 1.10 -3.15 14.32
C ALA A 104 2.13 -3.65 13.29
N GLY A 105 3.32 -3.99 13.77
CA GLY A 105 4.36 -4.56 12.92
C GLY A 105 3.95 -5.93 12.38
N ALA A 106 3.38 -6.80 13.23
CA ALA A 106 2.87 -8.10 12.80
C ALA A 106 1.77 -7.95 11.71
N ALA A 107 0.86 -6.99 11.88
CA ALA A 107 -0.17 -6.69 10.88
C ALA A 107 0.45 -6.26 9.54
N ARG A 108 1.49 -5.39 9.56
CA ARG A 108 2.22 -4.98 8.35
C ARG A 108 2.93 -6.15 7.67
N GLY A 109 3.60 -7.01 8.44
CA GLY A 109 4.26 -8.19 7.91
C GLY A 109 3.29 -9.17 7.25
N LEU A 110 2.15 -9.43 7.88
CA LEU A 110 1.06 -10.23 7.30
C LEU A 110 0.52 -9.60 6.03
N PHE A 111 0.25 -8.29 6.05
CA PHE A 111 -0.22 -7.56 4.88
C PHE A 111 0.77 -7.68 3.70
N GLY A 112 2.07 -7.50 3.95
CA GLY A 112 3.12 -7.68 2.93
C GLY A 112 3.10 -9.06 2.28
N MET A 113 2.96 -10.14 3.08
CA MET A 113 2.81 -11.49 2.54
C MET A 113 1.54 -11.65 1.69
N GLY A 114 0.42 -11.06 2.13
CA GLY A 114 -0.82 -11.02 1.34
C GLY A 114 -0.62 -10.39 -0.04
N LEU A 115 0.14 -9.29 -0.12
CA LEU A 115 0.46 -8.61 -1.38
C LEU A 115 1.26 -9.49 -2.35
N VAL A 116 2.25 -10.24 -1.86
CA VAL A 116 3.02 -11.18 -2.67
C VAL A 116 2.10 -12.17 -3.39
N PHE A 117 1.21 -12.81 -2.64
CA PHE A 117 0.29 -13.79 -3.22
C PHE A 117 -0.74 -13.13 -4.15
N GLN A 118 -1.33 -12.02 -3.75
CA GLN A 118 -2.35 -11.35 -4.56
C GLN A 118 -1.78 -10.81 -5.87
N VAL A 119 -0.65 -10.10 -5.81
CA VAL A 119 -0.15 -9.31 -6.96
C VAL A 119 0.78 -10.14 -7.84
N LEU A 120 1.77 -10.82 -7.25
CA LEU A 120 2.79 -11.53 -7.99
C LEU A 120 2.36 -12.94 -8.40
N HIS A 121 1.76 -13.68 -7.48
CA HIS A 121 1.25 -15.03 -7.77
C HIS A 121 -0.20 -15.03 -8.30
N ARG A 122 -0.92 -13.90 -8.19
CA ARG A 122 -2.34 -13.77 -8.58
C ARG A 122 -3.24 -14.82 -7.93
N ASP A 123 -2.91 -15.20 -6.71
CA ASP A 123 -3.59 -16.21 -5.92
C ASP A 123 -4.29 -15.58 -4.71
N TRP A 124 -5.56 -15.22 -4.88
CA TRP A 124 -6.38 -14.70 -3.82
C TRP A 124 -6.62 -15.71 -2.69
N SER A 125 -6.68 -16.99 -3.01
CA SER A 125 -6.92 -18.04 -2.00
C SER A 125 -5.77 -18.16 -1.01
N ALA A 126 -4.54 -17.95 -1.48
CA ALA A 126 -3.34 -17.90 -0.66
C ALA A 126 -3.16 -16.52 0.02
N ALA A 127 -3.61 -15.43 -0.60
CA ALA A 127 -3.49 -14.07 -0.05
C ALA A 127 -4.44 -13.82 1.12
N MET A 128 -5.70 -14.26 1.03
CA MET A 128 -6.75 -13.94 1.99
C MET A 128 -6.50 -14.37 3.42
N PRO A 129 -5.91 -15.53 3.74
CA PRO A 129 -5.53 -15.87 5.10
C PRO A 129 -4.61 -14.81 5.76
N TYR A 130 -3.70 -14.21 5.01
CA TYR A 130 -2.82 -13.15 5.49
C TYR A 130 -3.58 -11.84 5.68
N PHE A 131 -4.41 -11.45 4.70
CA PHE A 131 -5.20 -10.22 4.80
C PHE A 131 -6.21 -10.28 5.96
N TRP A 132 -6.88 -11.42 6.19
CA TRP A 132 -7.81 -11.56 7.32
C TRP A 132 -7.12 -11.48 8.67
N GLN A 133 -5.92 -12.06 8.81
CA GLN A 133 -5.16 -11.93 10.03
C GLN A 133 -4.70 -10.46 10.23
N ALA A 134 -4.17 -9.82 9.17
CA ALA A 134 -3.80 -8.41 9.21
C ALA A 134 -4.99 -7.51 9.56
N PHE A 135 -6.17 -7.80 8.99
CA PHE A 135 -7.42 -7.08 9.26
C PHE A 135 -7.82 -7.20 10.73
N GLY A 136 -7.85 -8.41 11.27
CA GLY A 136 -8.20 -8.62 12.69
C GLY A 136 -7.26 -7.90 13.65
N LEU A 137 -5.95 -7.87 13.36
CA LEU A 137 -4.98 -7.11 14.14
C LEU A 137 -5.17 -5.59 13.96
N ALA A 138 -5.41 -5.11 12.73
CA ALA A 138 -5.60 -3.69 12.43
C ALA A 138 -6.86 -3.13 13.09
N GLU A 139 -7.96 -3.88 13.11
CA GLU A 139 -9.20 -3.50 13.81
C GLU A 139 -9.01 -3.43 15.34
N ALA A 140 -8.28 -4.41 15.92
CA ALA A 140 -7.98 -4.41 17.35
C ALA A 140 -7.08 -3.23 17.80
N MET A 141 -6.47 -2.52 16.84
CA MET A 141 -5.48 -1.47 17.07
C MET A 141 -5.98 -0.08 16.66
N GLU A 142 -7.26 0.18 16.79
CA GLU A 142 -7.88 1.45 16.37
C GLU A 142 -7.14 2.70 16.90
N GLU A 143 -6.48 2.59 18.04
CA GLU A 143 -5.69 3.65 18.69
C GLU A 143 -4.20 3.67 18.31
N SER A 144 -3.68 2.69 17.56
CA SER A 144 -2.22 2.49 17.37
C SER A 144 -1.53 3.52 16.46
N GLY A 145 -2.29 4.39 15.80
CA GLY A 145 -1.73 5.44 14.95
C GLY A 145 -1.34 5.02 13.52
N ASP A 146 -1.30 3.73 13.17
CA ASP A 146 -0.98 3.26 11.81
C ASP A 146 -2.17 3.36 10.85
N ARG A 147 -2.59 4.60 10.58
CA ARG A 147 -3.74 4.87 9.69
C ARG A 147 -3.50 4.39 8.26
N TYR A 148 -2.25 4.50 7.78
CA TYR A 148 -1.95 4.09 6.41
C TYR A 148 -2.02 2.59 6.24
N GLY A 149 -1.35 1.82 7.10
CA GLY A 149 -1.42 0.36 7.06
C GLY A 149 -2.86 -0.15 7.17
N ARG A 150 -3.66 0.41 8.08
CA ARG A 150 -5.10 0.10 8.19
C ARG A 150 -5.85 0.42 6.88
N SER A 151 -5.58 1.57 6.26
CA SER A 151 -6.24 1.94 5.01
C SER A 151 -5.94 0.95 3.88
N GLU A 152 -4.70 0.43 3.83
CA GLU A 152 -4.30 -0.56 2.83
C GLU A 152 -5.00 -1.91 3.06
N VAL A 153 -5.08 -2.37 4.31
CA VAL A 153 -5.79 -3.62 4.63
C VAL A 153 -7.26 -3.53 4.20
N HIS A 154 -7.97 -2.44 4.56
CA HIS A 154 -9.35 -2.20 4.12
C HIS A 154 -9.46 -2.18 2.59
N ARG A 155 -8.52 -1.54 1.90
CA ARG A 155 -8.51 -1.46 0.44
C ARG A 155 -8.40 -2.83 -0.21
N HIS A 156 -7.51 -3.68 0.25
CA HIS A 156 -7.30 -5.01 -0.33
C HIS A 156 -8.43 -5.99 0.01
N VAL A 157 -9.02 -5.91 1.21
CA VAL A 157 -10.26 -6.63 1.53
C VAL A 157 -11.43 -6.13 0.66
N GLY A 158 -11.50 -4.83 0.38
CA GLY A 158 -12.47 -4.26 -0.56
C GLY A 158 -12.30 -4.83 -1.97
N PHE A 159 -11.07 -4.94 -2.47
CA PHE A 159 -10.79 -5.55 -3.77
C PHE A 159 -11.18 -7.03 -3.83
N TYR A 160 -10.94 -7.80 -2.76
CA TYR A 160 -11.42 -9.17 -2.68
C TYR A 160 -12.94 -9.26 -2.89
N TYR A 161 -13.71 -8.39 -2.25
CA TYR A 161 -15.16 -8.33 -2.42
C TYR A 161 -15.60 -7.82 -3.80
N LEU A 162 -14.75 -7.15 -4.55
CA LEU A 162 -15.05 -6.74 -5.92
C LEU A 162 -14.81 -7.86 -6.94
N VAL A 163 -13.69 -8.59 -6.80
CA VAL A 163 -13.20 -9.46 -7.89
C VAL A 163 -13.39 -10.94 -7.62
N GLU A 164 -13.39 -11.39 -6.36
CA GLU A 164 -13.47 -12.82 -6.02
C GLU A 164 -14.82 -13.18 -5.38
N ASP A 165 -15.21 -12.52 -4.30
CA ASP A 165 -16.42 -12.85 -3.55
C ASP A 165 -17.65 -12.04 -4.00
N VAL A 166 -17.52 -11.25 -5.02
CA VAL A 166 -18.54 -10.45 -5.73
C VAL A 166 -19.67 -9.93 -4.82
N ARG A 167 -19.29 -9.17 -3.81
CA ARG A 167 -20.18 -8.47 -2.87
C ARG A 167 -19.95 -6.96 -2.93
N PRO A 168 -20.47 -6.24 -3.95
CA PRO A 168 -20.13 -4.84 -4.19
C PRO A 168 -20.43 -3.91 -3.01
N ARG A 169 -21.49 -4.19 -2.24
CA ARG A 169 -21.82 -3.37 -1.06
C ARG A 169 -20.80 -3.51 0.07
N GLU A 170 -20.24 -4.69 0.26
CA GLU A 170 -19.15 -4.93 1.20
C GLU A 170 -17.86 -4.26 0.73
N ALA A 171 -17.58 -4.36 -0.58
CA ALA A 171 -16.46 -3.66 -1.19
C ALA A 171 -16.54 -2.15 -0.95
N VAL A 172 -17.67 -1.53 -1.23
CA VAL A 172 -17.91 -0.10 -0.97
C VAL A 172 -17.63 0.24 0.49
N ARG A 173 -18.18 -0.51 1.47
CA ARG A 173 -17.93 -0.24 2.89
C ARG A 173 -16.45 -0.28 3.25
N GLN A 174 -15.71 -1.28 2.76
CA GLN A 174 -14.28 -1.39 3.04
C GLN A 174 -13.48 -0.24 2.40
N LEU A 175 -13.83 0.14 1.19
CA LEU A 175 -13.16 1.22 0.48
C LEU A 175 -13.52 2.61 1.03
N GLU A 176 -14.71 2.80 1.58
CA GLU A 176 -15.07 3.99 2.38
C GLU A 176 -14.19 4.14 3.61
N HIS A 177 -13.97 3.04 4.36
CA HIS A 177 -13.06 3.04 5.51
C HIS A 177 -11.63 3.38 5.08
N SER A 178 -11.15 2.80 3.98
CA SER A 178 -9.84 3.12 3.42
C SER A 178 -9.70 4.60 3.06
N LEU A 179 -10.68 5.17 2.36
CA LEU A 179 -10.67 6.59 2.00
C LEU A 179 -10.68 7.50 3.23
N ALA A 180 -11.56 7.23 4.20
CA ALA A 180 -11.66 8.01 5.43
C ALA A 180 -10.32 8.04 6.21
N LEU A 181 -9.62 6.91 6.30
CA LEU A 181 -8.30 6.83 6.94
C LEU A 181 -7.24 7.64 6.18
N ARG A 182 -7.28 7.64 4.84
CA ARG A 182 -6.33 8.43 4.02
C ARG A 182 -6.63 9.92 4.06
N GLU A 183 -7.90 10.32 4.11
CA GLU A 183 -8.28 11.72 4.31
C GLU A 183 -7.83 12.23 5.69
N GLN A 184 -7.94 11.41 6.75
CA GLN A 184 -7.39 11.73 8.08
C GLN A 184 -5.86 11.79 8.11
N LEU A 185 -5.17 11.02 7.27
CA LEU A 185 -3.72 11.07 7.11
C LEU A 185 -3.28 12.39 6.45
N GLY A 186 -4.09 12.93 5.54
CA GLY A 186 -3.88 14.23 4.90
C GLY A 186 -2.78 14.25 3.84
N ASP A 187 -2.22 13.10 3.42
CA ASP A 187 -1.24 13.02 2.33
C ASP A 187 -1.95 13.07 0.97
N PRO A 188 -1.81 14.18 0.20
CA PRO A 188 -2.53 14.35 -1.06
C PRO A 188 -2.14 13.32 -2.13
N ARG A 189 -0.96 12.70 -2.04
CA ARG A 189 -0.50 11.67 -2.99
C ARG A 189 -1.30 10.37 -2.86
N ARG A 190 -1.86 10.09 -1.68
CA ARG A 190 -2.50 8.81 -1.34
C ARG A 190 -4.02 8.84 -1.50
N ILE A 191 -4.65 10.00 -1.47
CA ILE A 191 -6.12 10.14 -1.53
C ILE A 191 -6.68 9.76 -2.92
N PRO A 192 -6.10 10.19 -4.06
CA PRO A 192 -6.67 9.93 -5.37
C PRO A 192 -6.92 8.44 -5.66
N SER A 193 -5.95 7.58 -5.33
CA SER A 193 -6.11 6.14 -5.54
C SER A 193 -7.22 5.50 -4.68
N ALA A 194 -7.53 6.06 -3.51
CA ALA A 194 -8.67 5.61 -2.71
C ALA A 194 -10.00 6.08 -3.30
N LEU A 195 -10.04 7.31 -3.83
CA LEU A 195 -11.21 7.83 -4.55
C LEU A 195 -11.52 7.01 -5.81
N VAL A 196 -10.48 6.64 -6.58
CA VAL A 196 -10.63 5.77 -7.76
C VAL A 196 -11.17 4.41 -7.34
N SER A 197 -10.55 3.75 -6.37
CA SER A 197 -10.99 2.43 -5.91
C SER A 197 -12.44 2.44 -5.42
N LEU A 198 -12.85 3.47 -4.66
CA LEU A 198 -14.23 3.61 -4.19
C LEU A 198 -15.19 3.95 -5.34
N GLY A 199 -14.77 4.81 -6.28
CA GLY A 199 -15.57 5.16 -7.46
C GLY A 199 -15.88 3.94 -8.32
N ASP A 200 -14.89 3.09 -8.57
CA ASP A 200 -15.06 1.85 -9.33
C ASP A 200 -16.00 0.88 -8.59
N ALA A 201 -15.87 0.76 -7.27
CA ALA A 201 -16.75 -0.07 -6.45
C ALA A 201 -18.21 0.44 -6.48
N GLU A 202 -18.41 1.75 -6.41
CA GLU A 202 -19.73 2.37 -6.52
C GLU A 202 -20.36 2.16 -7.89
N LEU A 203 -19.54 2.22 -8.95
CA LEU A 203 -20.00 1.91 -10.31
C LEU A 203 -20.48 0.46 -10.41
N VAL A 204 -19.69 -0.50 -9.89
CA VAL A 204 -20.08 -1.93 -9.83
C VAL A 204 -21.33 -2.15 -8.97
N ALA A 205 -21.49 -1.38 -7.89
CA ALA A 205 -22.66 -1.44 -7.03
C ALA A 205 -23.94 -0.78 -7.65
N GLY A 206 -23.80 -0.15 -8.83
CA GLY A 206 -24.89 0.54 -9.52
C GLY A 206 -25.14 1.98 -9.07
N ASN A 207 -24.28 2.53 -8.22
CA ASN A 207 -24.38 3.89 -7.69
C ASN A 207 -23.63 4.89 -8.59
N THR A 208 -23.99 4.92 -9.87
CA THR A 208 -23.27 5.64 -10.94
C THR A 208 -23.06 7.14 -10.62
N ALA A 209 -24.08 7.83 -10.07
CA ALA A 209 -23.94 9.25 -9.74
C ALA A 209 -22.83 9.48 -8.70
N ARG A 210 -22.78 8.65 -7.65
CA ARG A 210 -21.76 8.73 -6.62
C ARG A 210 -20.37 8.38 -7.15
N ALA A 211 -20.27 7.37 -8.03
CA ALA A 211 -19.04 7.03 -8.72
C ALA A 211 -18.47 8.23 -9.48
N VAL A 212 -19.30 8.91 -10.28
CA VAL A 212 -18.91 10.12 -11.02
C VAL A 212 -18.42 11.22 -10.08
N ASP A 213 -19.11 11.48 -8.96
CA ASP A 213 -18.72 12.52 -8.01
C ASP A 213 -17.35 12.22 -7.35
N LEU A 214 -17.09 10.98 -6.97
CA LEU A 214 -15.81 10.55 -6.41
C LEU A 214 -14.67 10.69 -7.43
N LEU A 215 -14.89 10.23 -8.65
CA LEU A 215 -13.88 10.23 -9.71
C LEU A 215 -13.59 11.64 -10.23
N ARG A 216 -14.59 12.54 -10.26
CA ARG A 216 -14.39 13.98 -10.52
C ARG A 216 -13.53 14.69 -9.46
N ARG A 217 -13.51 14.17 -8.23
CA ARG A 217 -12.55 14.63 -7.21
C ARG A 217 -11.17 14.04 -7.42
N ALA A 218 -11.08 12.75 -7.82
CA ALA A 218 -9.82 12.04 -7.97
C ALA A 218 -8.92 12.65 -9.06
N VAL A 219 -9.48 12.97 -10.25
CA VAL A 219 -8.70 13.45 -11.40
C VAL A 219 -7.91 14.72 -11.09
N PRO A 220 -8.52 15.86 -10.68
CA PRO A 220 -7.74 17.06 -10.39
C PRO A 220 -6.74 16.85 -9.23
N MET A 221 -7.10 16.09 -8.20
CA MET A 221 -6.17 15.78 -7.11
C MET A 221 -4.96 14.97 -7.58
N SER A 222 -5.12 14.08 -8.58
CA SER A 222 -4.02 13.32 -9.17
C SER A 222 -3.04 14.23 -9.91
N HIS A 223 -3.54 15.22 -10.65
CA HIS A 223 -2.72 16.23 -11.33
C HIS A 223 -2.03 17.17 -10.34
N ASP A 224 -2.77 17.68 -9.33
CA ASP A 224 -2.25 18.61 -8.33
C ASP A 224 -1.13 17.97 -7.49
N ALA A 225 -1.25 16.68 -7.19
CA ALA A 225 -0.23 15.90 -6.49
C ALA A 225 0.91 15.42 -7.41
N ALA A 226 0.90 15.78 -8.70
CA ALA A 226 1.89 15.37 -9.70
C ALA A 226 2.14 13.84 -9.71
N LEU A 227 1.07 13.05 -9.65
CA LEU A 227 1.17 11.60 -9.63
C LEU A 227 1.75 11.06 -10.92
N LEU A 228 2.29 9.85 -10.87
CA LEU A 228 2.80 9.12 -12.03
C LEU A 228 1.75 9.10 -13.17
N PRO A 229 2.18 9.23 -14.44
CA PRO A 229 1.26 9.33 -15.58
C PRO A 229 0.21 8.21 -15.66
N TRP A 230 0.60 6.99 -15.31
CA TRP A 230 -0.34 5.87 -15.32
C TRP A 230 -1.42 5.97 -14.21
N ARG A 231 -1.10 6.60 -13.05
CA ARG A 231 -2.09 6.83 -11.98
C ARG A 231 -3.10 7.91 -12.38
N ILE A 232 -2.64 8.94 -13.08
CA ILE A 232 -3.50 9.98 -13.64
C ILE A 232 -4.40 9.37 -14.71
N ALA A 233 -3.83 8.60 -15.64
CA ALA A 233 -4.59 7.93 -16.69
C ALA A 233 -5.63 6.95 -16.14
N ASP A 234 -5.32 6.22 -15.07
CA ASP A 234 -6.25 5.33 -14.36
C ASP A 234 -7.47 6.11 -13.83
N ALA A 235 -7.24 7.23 -13.15
CA ALA A 235 -8.32 8.09 -12.64
C ALA A 235 -9.19 8.68 -13.76
N GLU A 236 -8.57 9.14 -14.87
CA GLU A 236 -9.28 9.66 -16.04
C GLU A 236 -10.09 8.59 -16.75
N GLN A 237 -9.54 7.37 -16.87
CA GLN A 237 -10.24 6.23 -17.47
C GLN A 237 -11.46 5.82 -16.64
N SER A 238 -11.30 5.69 -15.32
CA SER A 238 -12.41 5.35 -14.41
C SER A 238 -13.51 6.41 -14.48
N LEU A 239 -13.16 7.71 -14.51
CA LEU A 239 -14.14 8.78 -14.67
C LEU A 239 -14.89 8.67 -16.00
N SER A 240 -14.16 8.43 -17.10
CA SER A 240 -14.78 8.27 -18.43
C SER A 240 -15.77 7.12 -18.47
N GLN A 241 -15.44 5.99 -17.83
CA GLN A 241 -16.33 4.83 -17.72
C GLN A 241 -17.59 5.15 -16.90
N ALA A 242 -17.43 5.81 -15.76
CA ALA A 242 -18.56 6.18 -14.91
C ALA A 242 -19.49 7.19 -15.61
N GLU A 243 -18.94 8.18 -16.32
CA GLU A 243 -19.73 9.14 -17.08
C GLU A 243 -20.43 8.50 -18.29
N ALA A 244 -19.82 7.50 -18.93
CA ALA A 244 -20.47 6.74 -19.99
C ALA A 244 -21.66 5.95 -19.43
N ALA A 245 -21.50 5.28 -18.28
CA ALA A 245 -22.58 4.56 -17.61
C ALA A 245 -23.73 5.48 -17.12
N ALA A 246 -23.42 6.73 -16.79
CA ALA A 246 -24.44 7.71 -16.38
C ALA A 246 -25.31 8.24 -17.53
N ARG A 247 -24.86 8.06 -18.78
CA ARG A 247 -25.58 8.50 -19.99
C ARG A 247 -26.47 7.41 -20.61
N GLY A 248 -26.25 6.15 -20.27
CA GLY A 248 -26.99 4.98 -20.78
C GLY A 248 -28.07 4.54 -19.83
#